data_e33caa08e95e6865ea036791490d1e41
#
_entry.id   e33caa08e95e6865ea036791490d1e41
#
_cell.length_a   1.000
_cell.length_b   1.000
_cell.length_c   1.000
_cell.angle_alpha   90.00
_cell.angle_beta   90.00
_cell.angle_gamma   90.00
#
_symmetry.space_group_name_H-M   'P 1'
#
loop_
_entity.id
_entity.type
_entity.pdbx_description
1 polymer ?
#
loop_
_entity_poly.entity_id
_entity_poly.type
_entity_poly.pdbx_seq_one_letter_code
_entity_poly.pdbx_strand_id
1 'polypeptide(L)'
;MLRSCSMIIKGNDTILRLMSESLAIYDQALYYQRQRYFETKEQKKIKTYNYNELYNIVKETEAFKKSNMDYVLKQEQIRLVCKNWKSFIKATIEYKNNPEKFKGKPKMPKYLYRRKKYSTVFIDKTRFRSFKNNTFKIPCTDVIVSCPKHIEHNSIRRVSIQPYYGKIKINFIYDYLKYNDTQTDGNSAMGIDIGLNNLCAITINDKYLSYVIKGGPLKSINQFYNKRKSEMVSDLMKCNKKQYTSHAIDRLNVKRKHKIYNYIHTAANRIIELCIENKVSNIYVGHNKGWKQDIKLGRRNNQNFVSIPFNDLIETLKYKIENFIHLNLFIVEESYTSKCDHLVKETMEHHDNYLGKRVKRGLFKSSTGKELNADINGAIGILRKGNAISDDQTKILRDRGDIASPKVLNINP
;
A
#
# COMPACT_ATOMS: atom_id res chain seq x y z
N MET A 1 16.25 -3.90 9.37
CA MET A 1 15.02 -3.65 8.60
C MET A 1 14.22 -2.53 9.23
N LEU A 2 13.66 -1.58 8.43
CA LEU A 2 12.80 -0.51 8.95
C LEU A 2 11.33 -0.93 8.92
N ARG A 3 10.63 -0.75 10.04
CA ARG A 3 9.20 -0.98 10.18
C ARG A 3 8.47 0.25 10.65
N SER A 4 7.17 0.25 10.47
CA SER A 4 6.31 1.31 10.97
C SER A 4 5.12 0.75 11.73
N CYS A 5 4.82 1.36 12.86
CA CYS A 5 3.60 1.13 13.62
C CYS A 5 2.88 2.45 13.83
N SER A 6 1.57 2.46 13.82
CA SER A 6 0.81 3.69 13.97
C SER A 6 -0.25 3.58 15.05
N MET A 7 -0.44 4.68 15.76
CA MET A 7 -1.52 4.87 16.69
C MET A 7 -2.36 6.10 16.33
N ILE A 8 -3.61 6.11 16.75
CA ILE A 8 -4.54 7.22 16.50
C ILE A 8 -4.98 7.78 17.85
N ILE A 9 -4.81 9.09 18.02
CA ILE A 9 -5.27 9.82 19.20
C ILE A 9 -6.36 10.82 18.83
N LYS A 10 -7.08 11.32 19.82
CA LYS A 10 -8.04 12.43 19.65
C LYS A 10 -7.29 13.69 19.18
N GLY A 11 -8.02 14.60 18.56
CA GLY A 11 -7.51 15.95 18.27
C GLY A 11 -7.08 16.65 19.57
N ASN A 12 -5.97 17.38 19.50
CA ASN A 12 -5.42 18.18 20.59
C ASN A 12 -4.96 19.49 20.01
N ASP A 13 -5.34 20.61 20.59
CA ASP A 13 -5.13 21.93 20.01
C ASP A 13 -3.65 22.31 19.93
N THR A 14 -2.83 21.91 20.89
CA THR A 14 -1.39 22.17 20.86
C THR A 14 -0.70 21.43 19.73
N ILE A 15 -1.07 20.17 19.48
CA ILE A 15 -0.57 19.40 18.33
C ILE A 15 -1.09 19.98 17.01
N LEU A 16 -2.37 20.38 16.95
CA LEU A 16 -2.94 20.99 15.75
C LEU A 16 -2.26 22.33 15.43
N ARG A 17 -1.93 23.14 16.44
CA ARG A 17 -1.15 24.36 16.27
C ARG A 17 0.25 24.04 15.72
N LEU A 18 0.95 23.08 16.29
CA LEU A 18 2.26 22.62 15.82
C LEU A 18 2.21 22.21 14.34
N MET A 19 1.16 21.51 13.93
CA MET A 19 0.95 21.08 12.54
C MET A 19 0.59 22.24 11.61
N SER A 20 -0.07 23.27 12.10
CA SER A 20 -0.38 24.49 11.35
C SER A 20 0.88 25.34 11.15
N GLU A 21 1.69 25.52 12.19
CA GLU A 21 2.99 26.21 12.11
C GLU A 21 3.94 25.49 11.13
N SER A 22 3.97 24.15 11.19
CA SER A 22 4.70 23.30 10.24
C SER A 22 4.28 23.55 8.80
N LEU A 23 2.98 23.72 8.55
CA LEU A 23 2.45 24.04 7.22
C LEU A 23 2.89 25.42 6.75
N ALA A 24 2.86 26.43 7.63
CA ALA A 24 3.27 27.79 7.29
C ALA A 24 4.75 27.84 6.87
N ILE A 25 5.63 27.18 7.63
CA ILE A 25 7.07 27.10 7.30
C ILE A 25 7.30 26.35 5.98
N TYR A 26 6.59 25.23 5.74
CA TYR A 26 6.68 24.51 4.48
C TYR A 26 6.28 25.38 3.29
N ASP A 27 5.14 26.05 3.38
CA ASP A 27 4.63 26.89 2.27
C ASP A 27 5.48 28.13 2.04
N GLN A 28 6.07 28.71 3.09
CA GLN A 28 7.03 29.79 2.96
C GLN A 28 8.31 29.34 2.26
N ALA A 29 8.88 28.21 2.66
CA ALA A 29 10.04 27.62 1.99
C ALA A 29 9.74 27.27 0.53
N LEU A 30 8.55 26.76 0.26
CA LEU A 30 8.09 26.45 -1.09
C LEU A 30 7.95 27.71 -1.95
N TYR A 31 7.52 28.82 -1.36
CA TYR A 31 7.42 30.12 -2.05
C TYR A 31 8.78 30.53 -2.63
N TYR A 32 9.82 30.62 -1.80
CA TYR A 32 11.16 31.02 -2.26
C TYR A 32 11.73 30.03 -3.28
N GLN A 33 11.52 28.74 -3.09
CA GLN A 33 11.97 27.72 -4.03
C GLN A 33 11.31 27.86 -5.40
N ARG A 34 10.03 28.26 -5.43
CA ARG A 34 9.28 28.51 -6.67
C ARG A 34 9.74 29.79 -7.36
N GLN A 35 9.99 30.87 -6.60
CA GLN A 35 10.52 32.11 -7.15
C GLN A 35 11.84 31.84 -7.88
N ARG A 36 12.79 31.21 -7.21
CA ARG A 36 14.09 30.85 -7.79
C ARG A 36 13.97 30.00 -9.05
N TYR A 37 13.05 29.06 -9.05
CA TYR A 37 12.80 28.22 -10.23
C TYR A 37 12.28 29.03 -11.41
N PHE A 38 11.34 29.95 -11.22
CA PHE A 38 10.78 30.76 -12.31
C PHE A 38 11.80 31.76 -12.83
N GLU A 39 12.49 32.51 -11.97
CA GLU A 39 13.55 33.45 -12.34
C GLU A 39 14.63 32.79 -13.20
N THR A 40 15.09 31.62 -12.79
CA THR A 40 16.17 30.92 -13.51
C THR A 40 15.69 30.20 -14.76
N LYS A 41 14.39 29.83 -14.83
CA LYS A 41 13.78 29.26 -16.01
C LYS A 41 13.70 30.26 -17.16
N GLU A 42 13.39 31.50 -16.89
CA GLU A 42 13.40 32.61 -17.87
C GLU A 42 14.80 32.81 -18.45
N GLN A 43 15.84 32.66 -17.63
CA GLN A 43 17.25 32.70 -18.02
C GLN A 43 17.77 31.42 -18.72
N LYS A 44 16.90 30.46 -19.06
CA LYS A 44 17.23 29.13 -19.62
C LYS A 44 18.18 28.27 -18.72
N LYS A 45 18.36 28.67 -17.45
CA LYS A 45 19.17 27.94 -16.46
C LYS A 45 18.29 27.58 -15.25
N ILE A 46 17.70 26.39 -15.26
CA ILE A 46 16.86 25.92 -14.14
C ILE A 46 17.73 25.66 -12.90
N LYS A 47 17.60 26.50 -11.90
CA LYS A 47 18.26 26.35 -10.59
C LYS A 47 17.22 26.31 -9.47
N THR A 48 17.54 25.62 -8.41
CA THR A 48 16.79 25.55 -7.16
C THR A 48 17.73 25.78 -6.01
N TYR A 49 17.25 26.36 -4.94
CA TYR A 49 18.06 26.48 -3.72
C TYR A 49 18.39 25.10 -3.17
N ASN A 50 19.63 24.92 -2.72
CA ASN A 50 19.99 23.82 -1.85
C ASN A 50 19.43 24.06 -0.42
N TYR A 51 19.64 23.09 0.49
CA TYR A 51 19.10 23.20 1.84
C TYR A 51 19.66 24.42 2.61
N ASN A 52 20.96 24.66 2.56
CA ASN A 52 21.60 25.75 3.33
C ASN A 52 21.19 27.12 2.82
N GLU A 53 21.15 27.32 1.51
CA GLU A 53 20.67 28.54 0.87
C GLU A 53 19.21 28.82 1.25
N LEU A 54 18.33 27.84 1.09
CA LEU A 54 16.91 27.98 1.40
C LEU A 54 16.67 28.22 2.89
N TYR A 55 17.41 27.53 3.75
CA TYR A 55 17.36 27.70 5.19
C TYR A 55 17.72 29.12 5.59
N ASN A 56 18.83 29.71 5.06
CA ASN A 56 19.26 31.05 5.36
C ASN A 56 18.23 32.12 4.98
N ILE A 57 17.43 31.87 3.93
CA ILE A 57 16.33 32.76 3.55
C ILE A 57 15.13 32.57 4.48
N VAL A 58 14.71 31.32 4.69
CA VAL A 58 13.48 31.04 5.43
C VAL A 58 13.57 31.35 6.91
N LYS A 59 14.75 31.21 7.52
CA LYS A 59 14.96 31.54 8.95
C LYS A 59 14.64 33.00 9.28
N GLU A 60 14.76 33.92 8.30
CA GLU A 60 14.48 35.34 8.47
C GLU A 60 12.99 35.68 8.33
N THR A 61 12.17 34.76 7.88
CA THR A 61 10.73 35.00 7.68
C THR A 61 9.96 35.04 8.99
N GLU A 62 8.85 35.77 9.00
CA GLU A 62 7.94 35.82 10.16
C GLU A 62 7.39 34.43 10.55
N ALA A 63 7.05 33.59 9.57
CA ALA A 63 6.55 32.25 9.82
C ALA A 63 7.55 31.39 10.61
N PHE A 64 8.86 31.58 10.35
CA PHE A 64 9.90 30.86 11.07
C PHE A 64 10.16 31.50 12.46
N LYS A 65 10.24 32.81 12.55
CA LYS A 65 10.55 33.57 13.80
C LYS A 65 9.41 33.44 14.83
N LYS A 66 8.15 33.63 14.41
CA LYS A 66 6.97 33.56 15.28
C LYS A 66 6.54 32.15 15.67
N SER A 67 7.03 31.11 14.99
CA SER A 67 6.70 29.74 15.33
C SER A 67 7.33 29.31 16.65
N ASN A 68 6.52 28.62 17.49
CA ASN A 68 6.97 28.01 18.75
C ASN A 68 7.57 26.61 18.55
N MET A 69 7.74 26.16 17.30
CA MET A 69 8.36 24.88 17.01
C MET A 69 9.83 24.85 17.41
N ASP A 70 10.27 23.69 17.86
CA ASP A 70 11.70 23.39 17.98
C ASP A 70 12.42 23.61 16.64
N TYR A 71 13.63 24.14 16.73
CA TYR A 71 14.45 24.49 15.58
C TYR A 71 14.64 23.33 14.58
N VAL A 72 14.87 22.11 15.10
CA VAL A 72 15.06 20.93 14.25
C VAL A 72 13.77 20.59 13.52
N LEU A 73 12.61 20.74 14.14
CA LEU A 73 11.32 20.50 13.49
C LEU A 73 11.06 21.50 12.35
N LYS A 74 11.45 22.77 12.53
CA LYS A 74 11.40 23.79 11.47
C LYS A 74 12.31 23.41 10.29
N GLN A 75 13.54 22.99 10.58
CA GLN A 75 14.49 22.55 9.56
C GLN A 75 14.00 21.37 8.74
N GLU A 76 13.29 20.40 9.36
CA GLU A 76 12.73 19.25 8.65
C GLU A 76 11.69 19.66 7.60
N GLN A 77 10.93 20.74 7.83
CA GLN A 77 9.99 21.26 6.81
C GLN A 77 10.73 21.81 5.59
N ILE A 78 11.85 22.51 5.80
CA ILE A 78 12.68 23.04 4.72
C ILE A 78 13.34 21.89 3.93
N ARG A 79 13.88 20.87 4.64
CA ARG A 79 14.42 19.66 4.00
C ARG A 79 13.38 18.92 3.15
N LEU A 80 12.13 18.89 3.63
CA LEU A 80 11.02 18.26 2.89
C LEU A 80 10.75 19.00 1.58
N VAL A 81 10.77 20.34 1.57
CA VAL A 81 10.65 21.15 0.35
C VAL A 81 11.77 20.82 -0.63
N CYS A 82 13.02 20.84 -0.19
CA CYS A 82 14.17 20.49 -1.03
C CYS A 82 14.05 19.08 -1.61
N LYS A 83 13.63 18.10 -0.79
CA LYS A 83 13.40 16.73 -1.24
C LYS A 83 12.31 16.62 -2.32
N ASN A 84 11.20 17.33 -2.14
CA ASN A 84 10.09 17.35 -3.08
C ASN A 84 10.50 17.97 -4.43
N TRP A 85 11.29 19.05 -4.39
CA TRP A 85 11.82 19.69 -5.58
C TRP A 85 12.83 18.81 -6.31
N LYS A 86 13.76 18.18 -5.59
CA LYS A 86 14.70 17.22 -6.17
C LYS A 86 13.99 16.07 -6.89
N SER A 87 12.90 15.57 -6.28
CA SER A 87 12.07 14.52 -6.90
C SER A 87 11.36 15.01 -8.15
N PHE A 88 10.81 16.24 -8.14
CA PHE A 88 10.18 16.86 -9.29
C PHE A 88 11.15 17.07 -10.47
N ILE A 89 12.36 17.57 -10.18
CA ILE A 89 13.38 17.78 -11.23
C ILE A 89 13.80 16.45 -11.83
N LYS A 90 14.10 15.42 -11.01
CA LYS A 90 14.43 14.09 -11.50
C LYS A 90 13.32 13.50 -12.38
N ALA A 91 12.07 13.59 -11.92
CA ALA A 91 10.92 13.11 -12.70
C ALA A 91 10.77 13.89 -14.02
N THR A 92 11.07 15.20 -14.04
CA THR A 92 10.98 16.02 -15.25
C THR A 92 12.07 15.64 -16.27
N ILE A 93 13.27 15.34 -15.79
CA ILE A 93 14.38 14.86 -16.64
C ILE A 93 14.02 13.49 -17.21
N GLU A 94 13.59 12.56 -16.36
CA GLU A 94 13.18 11.22 -16.80
C GLU A 94 12.01 11.27 -17.79
N TYR A 95 11.05 12.16 -17.57
CA TYR A 95 9.93 12.35 -18.50
C TYR A 95 10.37 12.85 -19.89
N LYS A 96 11.44 13.65 -19.97
CA LYS A 96 11.99 14.10 -21.26
C LYS A 96 12.61 12.94 -22.05
N ASN A 97 13.26 12.03 -21.33
CA ASN A 97 13.97 10.91 -21.94
C ASN A 97 13.06 9.70 -22.22
N ASN A 98 12.07 9.47 -21.37
CA ASN A 98 11.18 8.30 -21.38
C ASN A 98 9.74 8.71 -21.05
N PRO A 99 9.04 9.44 -21.93
CA PRO A 99 7.69 9.95 -21.65
C PRO A 99 6.66 8.84 -21.44
N GLU A 100 6.86 7.68 -22.07
CA GLU A 100 5.99 6.49 -21.99
C GLU A 100 5.93 5.87 -20.59
N LYS A 101 6.94 6.10 -19.73
CA LYS A 101 6.93 5.66 -18.33
C LYS A 101 5.97 6.46 -17.45
N PHE A 102 5.42 7.55 -17.96
CA PHE A 102 4.60 8.48 -17.18
C PHE A 102 3.21 8.62 -17.79
N LYS A 103 2.19 8.76 -16.95
CA LYS A 103 0.82 9.07 -17.38
C LYS A 103 0.63 10.51 -17.88
N GLY A 104 1.65 11.33 -17.77
CA GLY A 104 1.63 12.73 -18.17
C GLY A 104 2.76 13.52 -17.52
N LYS A 105 2.92 14.77 -17.95
CA LYS A 105 4.01 15.65 -17.51
C LYS A 105 4.04 15.81 -15.98
N PRO A 106 5.20 15.63 -15.33
CA PRO A 106 5.36 15.86 -13.90
C PRO A 106 4.96 17.28 -13.49
N LYS A 107 4.23 17.37 -12.39
CA LYS A 107 3.74 18.67 -11.88
C LYS A 107 4.60 19.12 -10.72
N MET A 108 4.96 20.41 -10.71
CA MET A 108 5.73 20.98 -9.61
C MET A 108 4.99 20.90 -8.26
N PRO A 109 5.71 20.90 -7.13
CA PRO A 109 5.11 20.94 -5.79
C PRO A 109 4.16 22.13 -5.64
N LYS A 110 2.98 21.90 -5.06
CA LYS A 110 1.93 22.91 -4.85
C LYS A 110 1.88 23.32 -3.38
N TYR A 111 1.45 24.54 -3.11
CA TYR A 111 1.18 25.03 -1.77
C TYR A 111 0.16 24.13 -1.07
N LEU A 112 0.44 23.82 0.19
CA LEU A 112 -0.43 22.92 0.98
C LEU A 112 -1.64 23.67 1.56
N TYR A 113 -1.54 24.95 1.94
CA TYR A 113 -2.60 25.72 2.58
C TYR A 113 -3.90 25.75 1.77
N ARG A 114 -3.80 25.71 0.44
CA ARG A 114 -4.97 25.68 -0.45
C ARG A 114 -5.77 24.37 -0.39
N ARG A 115 -5.21 23.31 0.22
CA ARG A 115 -5.79 21.97 0.23
C ARG A 115 -5.88 21.34 1.61
N LYS A 116 -5.08 21.84 2.55
CA LYS A 116 -4.93 21.26 3.88
C LYS A 116 -4.86 22.37 4.91
N LYS A 117 -5.43 22.13 6.08
CA LYS A 117 -5.31 22.98 7.25
C LYS A 117 -4.04 22.67 8.06
N TYR A 118 -3.48 21.47 7.91
CA TYR A 118 -2.38 20.94 8.70
C TYR A 118 -1.37 20.20 7.83
N SER A 119 -0.08 20.30 8.17
CA SER A 119 0.99 19.50 7.58
C SER A 119 1.47 18.41 8.53
N THR A 120 2.25 17.45 8.00
CA THR A 120 2.91 16.42 8.82
C THR A 120 4.11 17.01 9.53
N VAL A 121 4.22 16.74 10.82
CA VAL A 121 5.40 17.06 11.64
C VAL A 121 6.28 15.81 11.72
N PHE A 122 7.57 15.97 11.48
CA PHE A 122 8.58 14.91 11.60
C PHE A 122 9.47 15.16 12.81
N ILE A 123 9.68 14.13 13.62
CA ILE A 123 10.50 14.17 14.83
C ILE A 123 11.57 13.10 14.69
N ASP A 124 12.83 13.49 14.60
CA ASP A 124 13.96 12.59 14.47
C ASP A 124 14.46 12.09 15.83
N LYS A 125 15.24 11.01 15.83
CA LYS A 125 15.76 10.31 17.02
C LYS A 125 16.41 11.25 18.04
N THR A 126 17.09 12.30 17.62
CA THR A 126 17.77 13.28 18.49
C THR A 126 16.82 14.02 19.44
N ARG A 127 15.51 14.01 19.17
CA ARG A 127 14.47 14.68 19.96
C ARG A 127 13.67 13.77 20.87
N PHE A 128 14.03 12.48 20.96
CA PHE A 128 13.34 11.49 21.81
C PHE A 128 13.90 11.39 23.23
N ARG A 129 14.47 12.45 23.76
CA ARG A 129 15.14 12.45 25.07
C ARG A 129 14.24 12.19 26.30
N SER A 130 12.92 12.23 26.10
CA SER A 130 11.93 12.18 27.20
C SER A 130 11.19 10.85 27.32
N PHE A 131 11.81 9.74 26.92
CA PHE A 131 11.20 8.43 27.11
C PHE A 131 11.36 7.95 28.56
N LYS A 132 10.26 7.90 29.28
CA LYS A 132 10.16 7.20 30.56
C LYS A 132 8.95 6.26 30.50
N ASN A 133 9.08 5.07 31.08
CA ASN A 133 7.98 4.10 31.20
C ASN A 133 7.20 3.86 29.88
N ASN A 134 7.92 3.69 28.77
CA ASN A 134 7.34 3.47 27.43
C ASN A 134 6.43 4.61 26.95
N THR A 135 6.64 5.83 27.45
CA THR A 135 5.93 7.04 27.01
C THR A 135 6.86 8.01 26.30
N PHE A 136 6.31 8.82 25.43
CA PHE A 136 7.01 9.82 24.64
C PHE A 136 6.29 11.15 24.75
N LYS A 137 7.00 12.20 25.15
CA LYS A 137 6.48 13.56 25.14
C LYS A 137 6.69 14.17 23.73
N ILE A 138 5.61 14.63 23.10
CA ILE A 138 5.70 15.31 21.81
C ILE A 138 6.40 16.66 22.00
N PRO A 139 7.53 16.94 21.30
CA PRO A 139 8.24 18.20 21.43
C PRO A 139 7.34 19.41 21.21
N CYS A 140 7.59 20.50 21.95
CA CYS A 140 6.83 21.75 21.90
C CYS A 140 5.34 21.62 22.32
N THR A 141 4.99 20.53 22.99
CA THR A 141 3.65 20.32 23.56
C THR A 141 3.75 19.67 24.94
N ASP A 142 2.63 19.66 25.68
CA ASP A 142 2.52 18.94 26.95
C ASP A 142 1.92 17.53 26.78
N VAL A 143 1.75 17.10 25.53
CA VAL A 143 1.11 15.83 25.21
C VAL A 143 2.12 14.69 25.35
N ILE A 144 1.76 13.74 26.21
CA ILE A 144 2.50 12.49 26.41
C ILE A 144 1.72 11.35 25.72
N VAL A 145 2.43 10.54 24.99
CA VAL A 145 1.87 9.42 24.20
C VAL A 145 2.56 8.13 24.60
N SER A 146 1.80 7.08 24.83
CA SER A 146 2.36 5.74 25.06
C SER A 146 2.84 5.12 23.75
N CYS A 147 4.05 4.58 23.74
CA CYS A 147 4.55 3.82 22.60
C CYS A 147 3.93 2.41 22.58
N PRO A 148 3.74 1.82 21.40
CA PRO A 148 3.33 0.43 21.32
C PRO A 148 4.34 -0.49 22.05
N LYS A 149 3.83 -1.40 22.90
CA LYS A 149 4.66 -2.24 23.80
C LYS A 149 5.74 -3.07 23.09
N HIS A 150 5.51 -3.42 21.82
CA HIS A 150 6.43 -4.24 21.01
C HIS A 150 7.59 -3.43 20.38
N ILE A 151 7.62 -2.11 20.54
CA ILE A 151 8.67 -1.24 20.01
C ILE A 151 9.64 -0.89 21.12
N GLU A 152 10.88 -1.31 20.94
CA GLU A 152 11.97 -0.90 21.83
C GLU A 152 12.34 0.56 21.58
N HIS A 153 12.46 1.34 22.63
CA HIS A 153 12.78 2.76 22.56
C HIS A 153 14.01 3.08 21.68
N ASN A 154 15.10 2.32 21.89
CA ASN A 154 16.35 2.55 21.16
C ASN A 154 16.27 2.23 19.68
N SER A 155 15.27 1.43 19.26
CA SER A 155 15.04 1.06 17.88
C SER A 155 14.32 2.15 17.07
N ILE A 156 13.67 3.13 17.74
CA ILE A 156 12.92 4.18 17.06
C ILE A 156 13.89 5.11 16.32
N ARG A 157 13.68 5.29 15.02
CA ARG A 157 14.45 6.17 14.14
C ARG A 157 13.77 7.51 13.92
N ARG A 158 12.45 7.50 13.77
CA ARG A 158 11.66 8.69 13.48
C ARG A 158 10.20 8.51 13.93
N VAL A 159 9.59 9.59 14.37
CA VAL A 159 8.13 9.67 14.56
C VAL A 159 7.56 10.70 13.60
N SER A 160 6.41 10.41 13.01
CA SER A 160 5.66 11.41 12.24
C SER A 160 4.26 11.57 12.79
N ILE A 161 3.82 12.83 12.89
CA ILE A 161 2.49 13.22 13.38
C ILE A 161 1.74 13.83 12.22
N GLN A 162 0.59 13.27 11.87
CA GLN A 162 -0.17 13.71 10.70
C GLN A 162 -1.69 13.77 10.97
N PRO A 163 -2.41 14.67 10.26
CA PRO A 163 -3.86 14.72 10.37
C PRO A 163 -4.49 13.44 9.82
N TYR A 164 -5.52 12.94 10.49
CA TYR A 164 -6.19 11.70 10.11
C TYR A 164 -7.69 11.79 10.40
N TYR A 165 -8.48 12.26 9.44
CA TYR A 165 -9.96 12.32 9.54
C TYR A 165 -10.47 12.91 10.85
N GLY A 166 -10.08 14.15 11.16
CA GLY A 166 -10.46 14.82 12.41
C GLY A 166 -9.75 14.33 13.68
N LYS A 167 -8.85 13.36 13.54
CA LYS A 167 -7.97 12.83 14.59
C LYS A 167 -6.52 13.05 14.20
N ILE A 168 -5.61 12.61 15.06
CA ILE A 168 -4.16 12.67 14.84
C ILE A 168 -3.63 11.25 14.77
N LYS A 169 -2.88 10.95 13.71
CA LYS A 169 -2.17 9.70 13.53
C LYS A 169 -0.69 9.90 13.81
N ILE A 170 -0.14 9.12 14.72
CA ILE A 170 1.28 9.09 15.10
C ILE A 170 1.85 7.80 14.53
N ASN A 171 2.90 7.91 13.70
CA ASN A 171 3.59 6.75 13.15
C ASN A 171 4.99 6.69 13.75
N PHE A 172 5.35 5.56 14.31
CA PHE A 172 6.68 5.22 14.79
C PHE A 172 7.41 4.44 13.70
N ILE A 173 8.55 4.92 13.26
CA ILE A 173 9.45 4.23 12.33
C ILE A 173 10.62 3.72 13.16
N TYR A 174 10.86 2.42 13.13
CA TYR A 174 11.81 1.76 14.01
C TYR A 174 12.56 0.62 13.32
N ASP A 175 13.75 0.29 13.84
CA ASP A 175 14.50 -0.88 13.43
C ASP A 175 13.87 -2.14 14.02
N TYR A 176 13.71 -3.14 13.19
CA TYR A 176 13.23 -4.46 13.57
C TYR A 176 14.27 -5.51 13.22
N LEU A 177 14.71 -6.28 14.21
CA LEU A 177 15.83 -7.23 14.08
C LEU A 177 15.43 -8.68 14.39
N LYS A 178 14.14 -8.95 14.64
CA LYS A 178 13.69 -10.32 14.92
C LYS A 178 13.44 -11.06 13.61
N TYR A 179 14.14 -12.17 13.44
CA TYR A 179 13.92 -13.12 12.37
C TYR A 179 13.41 -14.42 12.96
N ASN A 180 12.40 -15.00 12.33
CA ASN A 180 11.92 -16.33 12.66
C ASN A 180 12.61 -17.29 11.70
N ASP A 181 13.28 -18.29 12.29
CA ASP A 181 13.78 -19.41 11.52
C ASP A 181 12.60 -20.36 11.24
N THR A 182 12.38 -20.67 9.96
CA THR A 182 11.35 -21.60 9.54
C THR A 182 12.02 -22.73 8.76
N GLN A 183 11.74 -23.96 9.16
CA GLN A 183 12.13 -25.10 8.35
C GLN A 183 11.30 -25.09 7.05
N THR A 184 11.97 -25.03 5.92
CA THR A 184 11.37 -25.10 4.59
C THR A 184 11.98 -26.25 3.80
N ASP A 185 11.23 -26.82 2.88
CA ASP A 185 11.68 -27.96 2.05
C ASP A 185 12.52 -27.51 0.82
N GLY A 186 12.86 -26.22 0.71
CA GLY A 186 13.66 -25.64 -0.38
C GLY A 186 12.95 -25.61 -1.74
N ASN A 187 12.24 -26.66 -2.10
CA ASN A 187 11.57 -26.84 -3.40
C ASN A 187 10.04 -26.60 -3.36
N SER A 188 9.45 -26.45 -2.17
CA SER A 188 8.01 -26.21 -2.06
C SER A 188 7.68 -24.77 -2.46
N ALA A 189 6.69 -24.62 -3.34
CA ALA A 189 6.26 -23.36 -3.90
C ALA A 189 4.75 -23.17 -3.85
N MET A 190 4.33 -21.94 -3.57
CA MET A 190 2.94 -21.50 -3.53
C MET A 190 2.67 -20.50 -4.65
N GLY A 191 1.67 -20.77 -5.49
CA GLY A 191 1.14 -19.84 -6.49
C GLY A 191 -0.10 -19.14 -5.97
N ILE A 192 -0.18 -17.82 -6.15
CA ILE A 192 -1.30 -16.97 -5.71
C ILE A 192 -1.81 -16.14 -6.88
N ASP A 193 -3.05 -16.41 -7.29
CA ASP A 193 -3.83 -15.56 -8.19
C ASP A 193 -4.69 -14.60 -7.37
N ILE A 194 -4.58 -13.29 -7.64
CA ILE A 194 -5.30 -12.24 -6.91
C ILE A 194 -6.51 -11.79 -7.70
N GLY A 195 -7.69 -11.92 -7.11
CA GLY A 195 -8.94 -11.66 -7.80
C GLY A 195 -10.00 -10.88 -7.01
N LEU A 196 -11.11 -10.60 -7.69
CA LEU A 196 -12.23 -9.84 -7.12
C LEU A 196 -13.18 -10.71 -6.27
N ASN A 197 -13.49 -11.92 -6.70
CA ASN A 197 -14.41 -12.81 -6.00
C ASN A 197 -13.69 -13.64 -4.95
N ASN A 198 -12.59 -14.22 -5.33
CA ASN A 198 -11.59 -14.74 -4.44
C ASN A 198 -10.48 -13.68 -4.36
N LEU A 199 -10.20 -13.19 -3.16
CA LEU A 199 -9.10 -12.24 -2.94
C LEU A 199 -7.77 -12.90 -3.31
N CYS A 200 -7.63 -14.20 -2.93
CA CYS A 200 -6.52 -15.04 -3.32
C CYS A 200 -7.06 -16.43 -3.68
N ALA A 201 -6.63 -16.97 -4.80
CA ALA A 201 -6.67 -18.39 -5.09
C ALA A 201 -5.24 -18.92 -4.99
N ILE A 202 -5.06 -20.00 -4.23
CA ILE A 202 -3.75 -20.47 -3.78
C ILE A 202 -3.59 -21.93 -4.15
N THR A 203 -2.45 -22.29 -4.73
CA THR A 203 -2.07 -23.68 -5.00
C THR A 203 -0.65 -23.92 -4.53
N ILE A 204 -0.39 -25.06 -3.88
CA ILE A 204 0.94 -25.51 -3.45
C ILE A 204 1.35 -26.68 -4.32
N ASN A 205 2.55 -26.61 -4.93
CA ASN A 205 3.00 -27.52 -5.98
C ASN A 205 3.21 -28.96 -5.51
N ASP A 206 3.75 -29.16 -4.32
CA ASP A 206 4.17 -30.48 -3.79
C ASP A 206 3.17 -31.11 -2.82
N LYS A 207 2.24 -30.32 -2.28
CA LYS A 207 1.19 -30.81 -1.35
C LYS A 207 -0.16 -31.04 -2.03
N TYR A 208 -0.28 -30.67 -3.32
CA TYR A 208 -1.50 -30.80 -4.13
C TYR A 208 -2.75 -30.16 -3.50
N LEU A 209 -2.53 -29.17 -2.64
CA LEU A 209 -3.57 -28.49 -1.89
C LEU A 209 -3.90 -27.16 -2.57
N SER A 210 -5.19 -26.86 -2.61
CA SER A 210 -5.70 -25.60 -3.14
C SER A 210 -6.62 -24.93 -2.14
N TYR A 211 -6.47 -23.61 -2.03
CA TYR A 211 -7.22 -22.79 -1.08
C TYR A 211 -7.75 -21.53 -1.74
N VAL A 212 -8.82 -20.98 -1.18
CA VAL A 212 -9.34 -19.68 -1.59
C VAL A 212 -9.63 -18.80 -0.38
N ILE A 213 -9.23 -17.55 -0.48
CA ILE A 213 -9.62 -16.46 0.44
C ILE A 213 -10.67 -15.62 -0.27
N LYS A 214 -11.87 -15.51 0.28
CA LYS A 214 -12.98 -14.82 -0.38
C LYS A 214 -12.77 -13.29 -0.44
N GLY A 215 -13.09 -12.66 -1.57
CA GLY A 215 -13.13 -11.21 -1.74
C GLY A 215 -14.50 -10.57 -1.36
N GLY A 216 -15.51 -11.41 -1.09
CA GLY A 216 -16.86 -10.98 -0.72
C GLY A 216 -16.92 -9.96 0.42
N PRO A 217 -16.24 -10.19 1.56
CA PRO A 217 -16.23 -9.23 2.67
C PRO A 217 -15.72 -7.85 2.27
N LEU A 218 -14.66 -7.74 1.46
CA LEU A 218 -14.14 -6.45 0.97
C LEU A 218 -15.15 -5.74 0.07
N LYS A 219 -15.85 -6.50 -0.79
CA LYS A 219 -16.93 -5.94 -1.62
C LYS A 219 -18.08 -5.41 -0.77
N SER A 220 -18.51 -6.16 0.23
CA SER A 220 -19.58 -5.76 1.16
C SER A 220 -19.21 -4.49 1.93
N ILE A 221 -18.00 -4.41 2.48
CA ILE A 221 -17.49 -3.22 3.17
C ILE A 221 -17.54 -1.99 2.24
N ASN A 222 -17.10 -2.14 1.00
CA ASN A 222 -17.07 -1.05 0.02
C ASN A 222 -18.48 -0.64 -0.44
N GLN A 223 -19.40 -1.59 -0.66
CA GLN A 223 -20.78 -1.31 -1.05
C GLN A 223 -21.52 -0.56 0.06
N PHE A 224 -21.43 -1.03 1.29
CA PHE A 224 -22.00 -0.32 2.45
C PHE A 224 -21.45 1.11 2.58
N TYR A 225 -20.12 1.24 2.48
CA TYR A 225 -19.48 2.55 2.55
C TYR A 225 -19.95 3.49 1.45
N ASN A 226 -20.01 3.02 0.20
CA ASN A 226 -20.40 3.86 -0.94
C ASN A 226 -21.87 4.32 -0.83
N LYS A 227 -22.77 3.41 -0.47
CA LYS A 227 -24.18 3.73 -0.23
C LYS A 227 -24.30 4.78 0.87
N ARG A 228 -23.75 4.52 2.05
CA ARG A 228 -23.89 5.40 3.21
C ARG A 228 -23.23 6.76 2.98
N LYS A 229 -22.08 6.80 2.34
CA LYS A 229 -21.41 8.06 1.98
C LYS A 229 -22.22 8.89 1.00
N SER A 230 -22.83 8.26 -0.01
CA SER A 230 -23.69 8.96 -0.98
C SER A 230 -24.90 9.62 -0.32
N GLU A 231 -25.58 8.89 0.58
CA GLU A 231 -26.70 9.42 1.37
C GLU A 231 -26.25 10.65 2.18
N MET A 232 -25.18 10.50 2.96
CA MET A 232 -24.67 11.58 3.83
C MET A 232 -24.20 12.82 3.04
N VAL A 233 -23.58 12.62 1.88
CA VAL A 233 -23.17 13.74 1.01
C VAL A 233 -24.41 14.42 0.41
N SER A 234 -25.40 13.65 -0.05
CA SER A 234 -26.67 14.20 -0.58
C SER A 234 -27.34 15.09 0.46
N ASP A 235 -27.44 14.63 1.72
CA ASP A 235 -28.05 15.41 2.79
C ASP A 235 -27.28 16.69 3.12
N LEU A 236 -25.95 16.63 3.16
CA LEU A 236 -25.13 17.83 3.33
C LEU A 236 -25.31 18.84 2.19
N MET A 237 -25.40 18.37 0.96
CA MET A 237 -25.56 19.24 -0.21
C MET A 237 -26.95 19.93 -0.27
N LYS A 238 -27.97 19.38 0.37
CA LYS A 238 -29.27 20.06 0.55
C LYS A 238 -29.11 21.34 1.38
N CYS A 239 -28.26 21.27 2.42
CA CYS A 239 -27.99 22.42 3.30
C CYS A 239 -26.93 23.37 2.71
N ASN A 240 -25.87 22.83 2.10
CA ASN A 240 -24.78 23.60 1.51
C ASN A 240 -24.19 22.87 0.30
N LYS A 241 -24.49 23.37 -0.91
CA LYS A 241 -24.05 22.76 -2.19
C LYS A 241 -22.53 22.59 -2.34
N LYS A 242 -21.72 23.28 -1.52
CA LYS A 242 -20.24 23.20 -1.57
C LYS A 242 -19.67 22.26 -0.47
N GLN A 243 -20.51 21.69 0.40
CA GLN A 243 -20.04 20.86 1.51
C GLN A 243 -20.12 19.38 1.17
N TYR A 244 -18.98 18.71 1.07
CA TYR A 244 -18.85 17.28 0.74
C TYR A 244 -18.27 16.43 1.88
N THR A 245 -17.94 17.03 3.02
CA THR A 245 -17.35 16.35 4.16
C THR A 245 -17.98 16.78 5.48
N SER A 246 -17.97 15.90 6.46
CA SER A 246 -18.40 16.14 7.83
C SER A 246 -17.67 15.17 8.77
N HIS A 247 -17.71 15.46 10.08
CA HIS A 247 -17.16 14.54 11.08
C HIS A 247 -17.78 13.13 11.01
N ALA A 248 -19.04 13.03 10.62
CA ALA A 248 -19.72 11.75 10.44
C ALA A 248 -19.16 10.98 9.23
N ILE A 249 -18.92 11.67 8.09
CA ILE A 249 -18.26 11.08 6.91
C ILE A 249 -16.82 10.69 7.24
N ASP A 250 -16.11 11.49 8.03
CA ASP A 250 -14.74 11.15 8.45
C ASP A 250 -14.71 9.88 9.32
N ARG A 251 -15.66 9.73 10.25
CA ARG A 251 -15.81 8.47 11.02
C ARG A 251 -16.09 7.27 10.10
N LEU A 252 -16.94 7.44 9.09
CA LEU A 252 -17.23 6.40 8.10
C LEU A 252 -15.98 6.02 7.28
N ASN A 253 -15.19 7.01 6.87
CA ASN A 253 -13.92 6.81 6.17
C ASN A 253 -12.93 5.99 7.02
N VAL A 254 -12.76 6.35 8.30
CA VAL A 254 -11.89 5.65 9.26
C VAL A 254 -12.36 4.21 9.45
N LYS A 255 -13.66 3.99 9.69
CA LYS A 255 -14.24 2.66 9.89
C LYS A 255 -14.02 1.74 8.69
N ARG A 256 -14.25 2.25 7.46
CA ARG A 256 -13.96 1.51 6.23
C ARG A 256 -12.49 1.13 6.14
N LYS A 257 -11.60 2.11 6.35
CA LYS A 257 -10.14 1.91 6.23
C LYS A 257 -9.65 0.83 7.19
N HIS A 258 -10.10 0.86 8.44
CA HIS A 258 -9.72 -0.13 9.45
C HIS A 258 -10.23 -1.53 9.09
N LYS A 259 -11.49 -1.66 8.65
CA LYS A 259 -12.03 -2.96 8.24
C LYS A 259 -11.28 -3.57 7.07
N ILE A 260 -10.97 -2.77 6.03
CA ILE A 260 -10.18 -3.24 4.88
C ILE A 260 -8.76 -3.62 5.32
N TYR A 261 -8.10 -2.76 6.12
CA TYR A 261 -6.77 -3.02 6.65
C TYR A 261 -6.72 -4.33 7.44
N ASN A 262 -7.64 -4.53 8.38
CA ASN A 262 -7.71 -5.75 9.17
C ASN A 262 -7.87 -6.98 8.28
N TYR A 263 -8.80 -6.94 7.31
CA TYR A 263 -9.01 -8.05 6.39
C TYR A 263 -7.75 -8.42 5.59
N ILE A 264 -7.07 -7.41 5.03
CA ILE A 264 -5.83 -7.60 4.27
C ILE A 264 -4.72 -8.19 5.15
N HIS A 265 -4.56 -7.68 6.38
CA HIS A 265 -3.54 -8.16 7.30
C HIS A 265 -3.81 -9.59 7.80
N THR A 266 -5.08 -9.93 8.04
CA THR A 266 -5.47 -11.29 8.42
C THR A 266 -5.29 -12.25 7.25
N ALA A 267 -5.63 -11.83 6.01
CA ALA A 267 -5.37 -12.61 4.81
C ALA A 267 -3.87 -12.91 4.63
N ALA A 268 -3.03 -11.88 4.76
CA ALA A 268 -1.58 -12.04 4.66
C ALA A 268 -1.01 -12.95 5.76
N ASN A 269 -1.52 -12.86 7.01
CA ASN A 269 -1.11 -13.78 8.09
C ASN A 269 -1.47 -15.21 7.74
N ARG A 270 -2.71 -15.45 7.26
CA ARG A 270 -3.16 -16.81 6.92
C ARG A 270 -2.35 -17.43 5.78
N ILE A 271 -1.93 -16.62 4.79
CA ILE A 271 -1.02 -17.07 3.73
C ILE A 271 0.33 -17.51 4.31
N ILE A 272 0.90 -16.72 5.24
CA ILE A 272 2.18 -17.05 5.89
C ILE A 272 2.05 -18.30 6.77
N GLU A 273 0.96 -18.43 7.53
CA GLU A 273 0.67 -19.64 8.31
C GLU A 273 0.63 -20.88 7.41
N LEU A 274 -0.04 -20.80 6.25
CA LEU A 274 -0.03 -21.89 5.27
C LEU A 274 1.38 -22.20 4.75
N CYS A 275 2.22 -21.19 4.55
CA CYS A 275 3.61 -21.43 4.15
C CYS A 275 4.37 -22.20 5.23
N ILE A 276 4.20 -21.86 6.51
CA ILE A 276 4.84 -22.53 7.64
C ILE A 276 4.29 -23.95 7.79
N GLU A 277 2.96 -24.13 7.80
CA GLU A 277 2.28 -25.42 7.92
C GLU A 277 2.71 -26.42 6.84
N ASN A 278 2.96 -25.92 5.61
CA ASN A 278 3.31 -26.74 4.45
C ASN A 278 4.79 -26.64 4.05
N LYS A 279 5.64 -26.03 4.86
CA LYS A 279 7.09 -25.85 4.64
C LYS A 279 7.43 -25.21 3.29
N VAL A 280 6.59 -24.28 2.83
CA VAL A 280 6.77 -23.54 1.57
C VAL A 280 7.96 -22.59 1.69
N SER A 281 8.84 -22.58 0.68
CA SER A 281 10.00 -21.70 0.59
C SER A 281 9.74 -20.49 -0.30
N ASN A 282 8.99 -20.68 -1.37
CA ASN A 282 8.85 -19.69 -2.43
C ASN A 282 7.38 -19.37 -2.71
N ILE A 283 7.02 -18.09 -2.66
CA ILE A 283 5.66 -17.61 -2.92
C ILE A 283 5.69 -16.84 -4.24
N TYR A 284 4.88 -17.23 -5.19
CA TYR A 284 4.70 -16.57 -6.48
C TYR A 284 3.34 -15.89 -6.53
N VAL A 285 3.34 -14.58 -6.70
CA VAL A 285 2.10 -13.78 -6.77
C VAL A 285 1.95 -13.19 -8.15
N GLY A 286 0.83 -13.48 -8.80
CA GLY A 286 0.47 -12.87 -10.06
C GLY A 286 0.12 -11.40 -9.88
N HIS A 287 0.72 -10.51 -10.69
CA HIS A 287 0.38 -9.09 -10.69
C HIS A 287 0.88 -8.36 -11.93
N ASN A 288 -0.03 -7.69 -12.61
CA ASN A 288 0.30 -6.83 -13.75
C ASN A 288 0.38 -5.35 -13.34
N LYS A 289 1.47 -4.68 -13.68
CA LYS A 289 1.59 -3.23 -13.47
C LYS A 289 0.50 -2.48 -14.23
N GLY A 290 -0.24 -1.62 -13.51
CA GLY A 290 -1.25 -0.77 -14.15
C GLY A 290 -2.58 -1.47 -14.45
N TRP A 291 -2.81 -2.71 -14.07
CA TRP A 291 -4.01 -3.50 -14.34
C TRP A 291 -5.34 -2.88 -13.90
N LYS A 292 -5.31 -1.87 -13.02
CA LYS A 292 -6.49 -1.07 -12.64
C LYS A 292 -6.78 0.11 -13.55
N GLN A 293 -5.96 0.31 -14.58
CA GLN A 293 -6.09 1.43 -15.50
C GLN A 293 -6.87 0.94 -16.72
N ASP A 294 -7.76 1.78 -17.22
CA ASP A 294 -8.54 1.55 -18.44
C ASP A 294 -9.41 0.26 -18.44
N ILE A 295 -9.84 -0.17 -17.25
CA ILE A 295 -10.65 -1.36 -17.11
C ILE A 295 -12.07 -1.13 -17.61
N LYS A 296 -12.51 -1.95 -18.57
CA LYS A 296 -13.86 -1.93 -19.15
C LYS A 296 -14.71 -3.13 -18.70
N LEU A 297 -14.89 -3.30 -17.37
CA LEU A 297 -15.70 -4.39 -16.79
C LEU A 297 -17.15 -3.98 -16.47
N GLY A 298 -17.58 -2.79 -16.93
CA GLY A 298 -18.85 -2.18 -16.56
C GLY A 298 -18.79 -1.44 -15.20
N ARG A 299 -19.68 -0.46 -15.00
CA ARG A 299 -19.64 0.52 -13.89
C ARG A 299 -19.50 -0.13 -12.51
N ARG A 300 -20.32 -1.15 -12.21
CA ARG A 300 -20.33 -1.83 -10.89
C ARG A 300 -19.06 -2.63 -10.62
N ASN A 301 -18.60 -3.37 -11.63
CA ASN A 301 -17.40 -4.20 -11.49
C ASN A 301 -16.16 -3.32 -11.40
N ASN A 302 -16.05 -2.26 -12.20
CA ASN A 302 -14.96 -1.28 -12.11
C ASN A 302 -14.89 -0.64 -10.72
N GLN A 303 -16.03 -0.21 -10.15
CA GLN A 303 -16.07 0.35 -8.80
C GLN A 303 -15.57 -0.63 -7.74
N ASN A 304 -15.99 -1.91 -7.81
CA ASN A 304 -15.55 -2.94 -6.89
C ASN A 304 -14.05 -3.22 -7.03
N PHE A 305 -13.57 -3.37 -8.27
CA PHE A 305 -12.18 -3.70 -8.56
C PHE A 305 -11.22 -2.59 -8.12
N VAL A 306 -11.53 -1.33 -8.45
CA VAL A 306 -10.71 -0.17 -8.06
C VAL A 306 -10.68 0.01 -6.54
N SER A 307 -11.79 -0.35 -5.85
CA SER A 307 -11.94 -0.13 -4.40
C SER A 307 -11.19 -1.14 -3.53
N ILE A 308 -10.75 -2.29 -4.07
CA ILE A 308 -9.97 -3.29 -3.34
C ILE A 308 -8.48 -2.95 -3.47
N PRO A 309 -7.75 -2.78 -2.37
CA PRO A 309 -6.33 -2.40 -2.41
C PRO A 309 -5.42 -3.63 -2.57
N PHE A 310 -5.39 -4.24 -3.75
CA PHE A 310 -4.55 -5.42 -4.04
C PHE A 310 -3.05 -5.17 -3.79
N ASN A 311 -2.57 -3.97 -4.14
CA ASN A 311 -1.18 -3.61 -3.86
C ASN A 311 -0.88 -3.61 -2.35
N ASP A 312 -1.85 -3.22 -1.51
CA ASP A 312 -1.66 -3.25 -0.05
C ASP A 312 -1.48 -4.70 0.45
N LEU A 313 -2.14 -5.68 -0.17
CA LEU A 313 -1.94 -7.09 0.15
C LEU A 313 -0.52 -7.55 -0.21
N ILE A 314 -0.06 -7.22 -1.43
CA ILE A 314 1.29 -7.57 -1.90
C ILE A 314 2.35 -6.93 -0.99
N GLU A 315 2.25 -5.64 -0.72
CA GLU A 315 3.18 -4.93 0.16
C GLU A 315 3.11 -5.46 1.61
N THR A 316 1.91 -5.87 2.06
CA THR A 316 1.75 -6.52 3.39
C THR A 316 2.44 -7.87 3.44
N LEU A 317 2.31 -8.69 2.40
CA LEU A 317 3.03 -9.96 2.29
C LEU A 317 4.54 -9.73 2.26
N LYS A 318 5.06 -8.82 1.42
CA LYS A 318 6.48 -8.50 1.34
C LYS A 318 7.08 -8.21 2.71
N TYR A 319 6.54 -7.21 3.42
CA TYR A 319 7.13 -6.81 4.69
C TYR A 319 6.98 -7.87 5.79
N LYS A 320 5.93 -8.72 5.73
CA LYS A 320 5.75 -9.81 6.71
C LYS A 320 6.71 -10.96 6.46
N ILE A 321 6.91 -11.33 5.19
CA ILE A 321 7.85 -12.38 4.78
C ILE A 321 9.28 -12.05 5.16
N GLU A 322 9.66 -10.77 5.14
CA GLU A 322 10.97 -10.30 5.62
C GLU A 322 11.29 -10.67 7.08
N ASN A 323 10.30 -11.18 7.87
CA ASN A 323 10.56 -11.73 9.21
C ASN A 323 11.06 -13.17 9.19
N PHE A 324 11.07 -13.84 8.05
CA PHE A 324 11.38 -15.25 7.91
C PHE A 324 12.60 -15.40 7.00
N ILE A 325 13.60 -16.15 7.46
CA ILE A 325 14.88 -16.27 6.76
C ILE A 325 14.73 -17.03 5.43
N HIS A 326 13.84 -18.03 5.41
CA HIS A 326 13.72 -18.97 4.28
C HIS A 326 12.47 -18.78 3.42
N LEU A 327 11.71 -17.70 3.62
CA LEU A 327 10.57 -17.37 2.76
C LEU A 327 10.94 -16.30 1.73
N ASN A 328 10.64 -16.59 0.47
CA ASN A 328 10.86 -15.67 -0.65
C ASN A 328 9.55 -15.30 -1.32
N LEU A 329 9.44 -14.07 -1.81
CA LEU A 329 8.29 -13.59 -2.59
C LEU A 329 8.72 -13.13 -3.97
N PHE A 330 8.10 -13.70 -4.99
CA PHE A 330 8.30 -13.36 -6.40
C PHE A 330 7.01 -12.79 -6.98
N ILE A 331 7.13 -11.70 -7.73
CA ILE A 331 6.01 -11.14 -8.48
C ILE A 331 6.13 -11.57 -9.93
N VAL A 332 5.10 -12.23 -10.41
CA VAL A 332 5.04 -12.80 -11.77
C VAL A 332 4.00 -12.05 -12.59
N GLU A 333 4.29 -11.83 -13.85
CA GLU A 333 3.36 -11.22 -14.80
C GLU A 333 2.26 -12.21 -15.17
N GLU A 334 0.99 -11.78 -15.17
CA GLU A 334 -0.20 -12.65 -15.29
C GLU A 334 -0.69 -12.91 -16.72
N SER A 335 -0.01 -12.41 -17.77
CA SER A 335 -0.50 -12.58 -19.14
C SER A 335 -0.76 -14.04 -19.46
N TYR A 336 -1.96 -14.29 -19.99
CA TYR A 336 -2.46 -15.60 -20.42
C TYR A 336 -2.69 -16.66 -19.33
N THR A 337 -2.34 -16.43 -18.06
CA THR A 337 -2.50 -17.40 -16.97
C THR A 337 -3.94 -17.82 -16.69
N SER A 338 -4.92 -16.98 -17.01
CA SER A 338 -6.36 -17.29 -16.82
C SER A 338 -7.03 -17.95 -18.03
N LYS A 339 -6.35 -18.00 -19.21
CA LYS A 339 -6.91 -18.51 -20.45
C LYS A 339 -6.38 -19.89 -20.83
N CYS A 340 -5.07 -20.10 -20.63
CA CYS A 340 -4.42 -21.36 -20.98
C CYS A 340 -4.84 -22.51 -20.08
N ASP A 341 -4.80 -23.71 -20.63
CA ASP A 341 -5.00 -24.96 -19.89
C ASP A 341 -3.70 -25.39 -19.19
N HIS A 342 -3.64 -25.16 -17.88
CA HIS A 342 -2.43 -25.42 -17.10
C HIS A 342 -2.32 -26.87 -16.62
N LEU A 343 -3.31 -27.74 -16.88
CA LEU A 343 -3.22 -29.16 -16.62
C LEU A 343 -2.56 -29.95 -17.77
N VAL A 344 -2.28 -29.25 -18.88
CA VAL A 344 -1.55 -29.75 -20.04
C VAL A 344 -0.42 -28.80 -20.38
N LYS A 345 0.46 -29.18 -21.33
CA LYS A 345 1.61 -28.34 -21.72
C LYS A 345 1.27 -27.19 -22.68
N GLU A 346 0.09 -26.55 -22.56
CA GLU A 346 -0.25 -25.39 -23.37
C GLU A 346 0.71 -24.25 -23.10
N THR A 347 1.26 -23.61 -24.16
CA THR A 347 2.17 -22.47 -24.05
C THR A 347 1.40 -21.24 -23.56
N MET A 348 2.06 -20.39 -22.74
CA MET A 348 1.43 -19.20 -22.14
C MET A 348 1.62 -17.97 -23.04
N GLU A 349 0.99 -18.03 -24.21
CA GLU A 349 1.00 -16.99 -25.22
C GLU A 349 -0.42 -16.74 -25.78
N HIS A 350 -0.53 -15.88 -26.77
CA HIS A 350 -1.81 -15.68 -27.47
C HIS A 350 -2.07 -16.86 -28.38
N HIS A 351 -3.25 -17.49 -28.19
CA HIS A 351 -3.79 -18.53 -29.07
C HIS A 351 -5.12 -18.06 -29.63
N ASP A 352 -5.38 -18.32 -30.90
CA ASP A 352 -6.71 -18.09 -31.51
C ASP A 352 -7.73 -19.06 -30.88
N ASN A 353 -7.31 -20.29 -30.59
CA ASN A 353 -8.11 -21.30 -29.90
C ASN A 353 -7.26 -21.92 -28.76
N TYR A 354 -7.73 -21.72 -27.52
CA TYR A 354 -7.13 -22.34 -26.33
C TYR A 354 -7.61 -23.77 -26.16
N LEU A 355 -6.74 -24.65 -25.63
CA LEU A 355 -7.05 -26.08 -25.42
C LEU A 355 -8.15 -26.27 -24.38
N GLY A 356 -8.12 -25.51 -23.29
CA GLY A 356 -9.15 -25.48 -22.27
C GLY A 356 -10.11 -24.29 -22.44
N LYS A 357 -11.25 -24.35 -21.75
CA LYS A 357 -12.24 -23.25 -21.81
C LYS A 357 -12.87 -22.94 -20.46
N ARG A 358 -13.15 -21.67 -20.22
CA ARG A 358 -13.96 -21.21 -19.10
C ARG A 358 -15.44 -21.45 -19.41
N VAL A 359 -16.05 -22.47 -18.80
CA VAL A 359 -17.44 -22.85 -19.03
C VAL A 359 -18.42 -21.85 -18.43
N LYS A 360 -18.15 -21.47 -17.18
CA LYS A 360 -18.90 -20.44 -16.46
C LYS A 360 -17.98 -19.73 -15.46
N ARG A 361 -18.49 -18.69 -14.83
CA ARG A 361 -17.71 -17.97 -13.80
C ARG A 361 -17.30 -18.93 -12.69
N GLY A 362 -16.00 -19.04 -12.43
CA GLY A 362 -15.42 -19.92 -11.41
C GLY A 362 -15.18 -21.36 -11.86
N LEU A 363 -15.59 -21.76 -13.08
CA LEU A 363 -15.39 -23.11 -13.60
C LEU A 363 -14.60 -23.08 -14.92
N PHE A 364 -13.51 -23.81 -14.96
CA PHE A 364 -12.68 -24.04 -16.14
C PHE A 364 -12.71 -25.53 -16.47
N LYS A 365 -12.82 -25.88 -17.74
CA LYS A 365 -12.76 -27.24 -18.23
C LYS A 365 -11.50 -27.43 -19.08
N SER A 366 -10.61 -28.28 -18.62
CA SER A 366 -9.40 -28.67 -19.32
C SER A 366 -9.73 -29.53 -20.57
N SER A 367 -8.84 -29.56 -21.54
CA SER A 367 -8.87 -30.46 -22.70
C SER A 367 -8.82 -31.93 -22.28
N THR A 368 -8.30 -32.23 -21.10
CA THR A 368 -8.35 -33.59 -20.51
C THR A 368 -9.75 -34.01 -20.02
N GLY A 369 -10.76 -33.15 -20.12
CA GLY A 369 -12.09 -33.36 -19.59
C GLY A 369 -12.24 -33.01 -18.10
N LYS A 370 -11.15 -32.78 -17.37
CA LYS A 370 -11.17 -32.43 -15.95
C LYS A 370 -11.74 -31.03 -15.75
N GLU A 371 -12.62 -30.86 -14.79
CA GLU A 371 -13.14 -29.57 -14.35
C GLU A 371 -12.36 -29.07 -13.12
N LEU A 372 -12.05 -27.80 -13.11
CA LEU A 372 -11.32 -27.14 -12.00
C LEU A 372 -11.84 -25.73 -11.76
N ASN A 373 -11.51 -25.20 -10.58
CA ASN A 373 -11.81 -23.82 -10.28
C ASN A 373 -10.95 -22.90 -11.17
N ALA A 374 -11.59 -21.94 -11.87
CA ALA A 374 -10.92 -21.09 -12.85
C ALA A 374 -9.83 -20.20 -12.24
N ASP A 375 -9.97 -19.77 -10.97
CA ASP A 375 -8.97 -18.95 -10.29
C ASP A 375 -7.80 -19.85 -9.80
N ILE A 376 -8.05 -21.13 -9.50
CA ILE A 376 -6.99 -22.13 -9.23
C ILE A 376 -6.21 -22.45 -10.52
N ASN A 377 -6.87 -22.52 -11.68
CA ASN A 377 -6.15 -22.61 -12.96
C ASN A 377 -5.16 -21.45 -13.13
N GLY A 378 -5.57 -20.22 -12.79
CA GLY A 378 -4.68 -19.06 -12.78
C GLY A 378 -3.49 -19.21 -11.82
N ALA A 379 -3.73 -19.73 -10.60
CA ALA A 379 -2.67 -19.95 -9.61
C ALA A 379 -1.63 -21.00 -10.08
N ILE A 380 -2.08 -22.08 -10.75
CA ILE A 380 -1.18 -23.06 -11.40
C ILE A 380 -0.37 -22.39 -12.51
N GLY A 381 -1.02 -21.53 -13.32
CA GLY A 381 -0.36 -20.76 -14.37
C GLY A 381 0.75 -19.84 -13.84
N ILE A 382 0.54 -19.22 -12.67
CA ILE A 382 1.54 -18.40 -12.00
C ILE A 382 2.74 -19.26 -11.56
N LEU A 383 2.52 -20.46 -11.01
CA LEU A 383 3.61 -21.39 -10.69
C LEU A 383 4.39 -21.82 -11.94
N ARG A 384 3.70 -22.11 -13.05
CA ARG A 384 4.34 -22.44 -14.33
C ARG A 384 5.17 -21.29 -14.86
N LYS A 385 4.66 -20.07 -14.87
CA LYS A 385 5.42 -18.87 -15.27
C LYS A 385 6.64 -18.60 -14.39
N GLY A 386 6.55 -18.92 -13.11
CA GLY A 386 7.64 -18.84 -12.16
C GLY A 386 8.65 -19.99 -12.25
N ASN A 387 8.45 -20.96 -13.19
CA ASN A 387 9.20 -22.22 -13.26
C ASN A 387 9.23 -22.98 -11.92
N ALA A 388 8.13 -22.88 -11.15
CA ALA A 388 8.00 -23.38 -9.78
C ALA A 388 7.13 -24.64 -9.68
N ILE A 389 6.75 -25.24 -10.78
CA ILE A 389 6.00 -26.50 -10.85
C ILE A 389 6.48 -27.32 -12.05
N SER A 390 6.77 -28.61 -11.84
CA SER A 390 7.15 -29.54 -12.90
C SER A 390 5.94 -30.13 -13.62
N ASP A 391 6.18 -30.76 -14.77
CA ASP A 391 5.13 -31.47 -15.51
C ASP A 391 4.55 -32.63 -14.69
N ASP A 392 5.38 -33.35 -13.93
CA ASP A 392 4.92 -34.48 -13.11
C ASP A 392 4.10 -33.99 -11.92
N GLN A 393 4.52 -32.89 -11.28
CA GLN A 393 3.70 -32.24 -10.24
C GLN A 393 2.36 -31.77 -10.81
N THR A 394 2.34 -31.23 -12.02
CA THR A 394 1.10 -30.82 -12.70
C THR A 394 0.17 -32.01 -12.96
N LYS A 395 0.70 -33.18 -13.40
CA LYS A 395 -0.08 -34.41 -13.57
C LYS A 395 -0.68 -34.87 -12.24
N ILE A 396 0.11 -34.88 -11.17
CA ILE A 396 -0.37 -35.27 -9.83
C ILE A 396 -1.45 -34.32 -9.33
N LEU A 397 -1.27 -32.99 -9.52
CA LEU A 397 -2.28 -31.97 -9.20
C LEU A 397 -3.60 -32.26 -9.96
N ARG A 398 -3.51 -32.58 -11.26
CA ARG A 398 -4.65 -32.96 -12.07
C ARG A 398 -5.37 -34.19 -11.52
N ASP A 399 -4.63 -35.21 -11.13
CA ASP A 399 -5.21 -36.53 -10.81
C ASP A 399 -5.65 -36.61 -9.34
N ARG A 400 -4.97 -35.95 -8.42
CA ARG A 400 -5.18 -36.05 -6.96
C ARG A 400 -5.47 -34.72 -6.24
N GLY A 401 -5.34 -33.59 -6.91
CA GLY A 401 -5.43 -32.29 -6.28
C GLY A 401 -6.86 -31.80 -6.04
N ASP A 402 -7.03 -30.98 -5.00
CA ASP A 402 -8.29 -30.30 -4.66
C ASP A 402 -8.57 -29.08 -5.57
N ILE A 403 -8.30 -29.23 -6.88
CA ILE A 403 -8.37 -28.13 -7.84
C ILE A 403 -9.80 -27.75 -8.24
N ALA A 404 -10.74 -28.70 -8.16
CA ALA A 404 -12.14 -28.45 -8.48
C ALA A 404 -12.87 -27.73 -7.34
N SER A 405 -12.60 -28.13 -6.09
CA SER A 405 -13.24 -27.62 -4.88
C SER A 405 -12.23 -27.17 -3.85
N PRO A 406 -11.52 -26.05 -4.09
CA PRO A 406 -10.50 -25.56 -3.18
C PRO A 406 -11.07 -25.22 -1.81
N LYS A 407 -10.31 -25.51 -0.75
CA LYS A 407 -10.70 -25.25 0.64
C LYS A 407 -10.84 -23.75 0.87
N VAL A 408 -12.00 -23.35 1.39
CA VAL A 408 -12.24 -21.94 1.75
C VAL A 408 -11.57 -21.62 3.08
N LEU A 409 -10.66 -20.65 3.07
CA LEU A 409 -10.07 -20.11 4.28
C LEU A 409 -10.98 -19.01 4.82
N ASN A 410 -11.58 -19.26 5.97
CA ASN A 410 -12.39 -18.27 6.66
C ASN A 410 -11.49 -17.24 7.32
N ILE A 411 -11.70 -15.98 6.99
CA ILE A 411 -11.04 -14.82 7.58
C ILE A 411 -12.11 -14.01 8.28
N ASN A 412 -12.08 -14.02 9.60
CA ASN A 412 -12.92 -13.14 10.41
C ASN A 412 -12.14 -11.84 10.63
N PRO A 413 -12.64 -10.69 10.12
CA PRO A 413 -11.99 -9.40 10.24
C PRO A 413 -12.08 -8.81 11.65
#